data_b004e0d10047118c0844aacfd8413028
#
_entry.id   b004e0d10047118c0844aacfd8413028
#
_cell.length_a   1.000
_cell.length_b   1.000
_cell.length_c   1.000
_cell.angle_alpha   90.00
_cell.angle_beta   90.00
_cell.angle_gamma   90.00
#
_symmetry.space_group_name_H-M   'P 1'
#
loop_
_entity.id
_entity.type
_entity.pdbx_description
1 polymer ?
#
loop_
_entity_poly.entity_id
_entity_poly.type
_entity_poly.pdbx_seq_one_letter_code
_entity_poly.pdbx_strand_id
1 'polypeptide(L)'
;MQSHIKILSTKVLSPASAATLENKGASVFQHNFIKTESILTDADAGLVNSLAQQGLHVIFTSANAVYAVAEKLQFQPKWKVFCINGKTRKTIEKLFTKVQILDSSPTGELLAEKILAHSDVRHIVFFSGSRRLDTIPGALLHAGFNLQEIVVYKTSLTPVQLDENFSGILFFSPSGVESYFSVNRISKETALFSIGPSTTKALKNYSGNISECSFPSEEELVGIAYGYFFPG
;
A
#
# COMPACT_ATOMS: atom_id res chain seq x y z
N MET A 1 28.04 6.38 26.45
CA MET A 1 27.30 7.36 25.64
C MET A 1 26.14 6.62 24.98
N GLN A 2 24.89 6.92 25.32
CA GLN A 2 23.77 6.38 24.55
C GLN A 2 23.88 6.97 23.14
N SER A 3 24.05 6.12 22.13
CA SER A 3 24.04 6.55 20.74
C SER A 3 22.68 7.19 20.44
N HIS A 4 22.67 8.42 19.92
CA HIS A 4 21.47 9.12 19.57
C HIS A 4 20.71 8.34 18.48
N ILE A 5 19.48 7.92 18.76
CA ILE A 5 18.68 7.09 17.87
C ILE A 5 18.18 7.94 16.71
N LYS A 6 18.58 7.60 15.48
CA LYS A 6 18.12 8.22 14.24
C LYS A 6 17.20 7.26 13.51
N ILE A 7 15.98 7.65 13.25
CA ILE A 7 14.99 6.84 12.53
C ILE A 7 14.60 7.54 11.24
N LEU A 8 14.67 6.82 10.11
CA LEU A 8 14.18 7.29 8.82
C LEU A 8 12.79 6.71 8.56
N SER A 9 11.86 7.56 8.14
CA SER A 9 10.61 7.13 7.53
C SER A 9 10.65 7.35 6.02
N THR A 10 10.33 6.30 5.24
CA THR A 10 10.29 6.38 3.77
C THR A 10 9.03 7.05 3.22
N LYS A 11 8.24 7.65 4.08
CA LYS A 11 7.17 8.61 3.77
C LYS A 11 7.01 9.63 4.90
N VAL A 12 6.30 10.71 4.65
CA VAL A 12 5.90 11.65 5.71
C VAL A 12 4.88 10.97 6.62
N LEU A 13 5.18 10.94 7.93
CA LEU A 13 4.31 10.41 8.97
C LEU A 13 3.24 11.45 9.37
N SER A 14 2.18 10.98 10.00
CA SER A 14 1.27 11.86 10.72
C SER A 14 2.01 12.54 11.90
N PRO A 15 1.61 13.77 12.29
CA PRO A 15 2.24 14.44 13.43
C PRO A 15 2.24 13.61 14.71
N ALA A 16 1.17 12.86 14.98
CA ALA A 16 1.06 11.99 16.14
C ALA A 16 2.07 10.82 16.10
N SER A 17 2.24 10.20 14.93
CA SER A 17 3.20 9.12 14.72
C SER A 17 4.65 9.60 14.87
N ALA A 18 4.99 10.75 14.32
CA ALA A 18 6.33 11.34 14.48
C ALA A 18 6.62 11.66 15.97
N ALA A 19 5.67 12.34 16.64
CA ALA A 19 5.80 12.70 18.05
C ALA A 19 5.98 11.48 18.98
N THR A 20 5.42 10.30 18.63
CA THR A 20 5.59 9.07 19.42
C THR A 20 7.07 8.70 19.57
N LEU A 21 7.88 8.86 18.54
CA LEU A 21 9.31 8.56 18.55
C LEU A 21 10.14 9.74 19.09
N GLU A 22 9.80 10.97 18.68
CA GLU A 22 10.54 12.18 19.06
C GLU A 22 10.45 12.47 20.55
N ASN A 23 9.29 12.28 21.20
CA ASN A 23 9.11 12.46 22.64
C ASN A 23 9.97 11.51 23.50
N LYS A 24 10.54 10.47 22.91
CA LYS A 24 11.51 9.55 23.57
C LYS A 24 12.96 9.85 23.22
N GLY A 25 13.21 10.94 22.49
CA GLY A 25 14.54 11.39 22.15
C GLY A 25 15.12 10.83 20.85
N ALA A 26 14.31 10.20 19.99
CA ALA A 26 14.73 9.88 18.64
C ALA A 26 14.74 11.13 17.74
N SER A 27 15.72 11.21 16.82
CA SER A 27 15.62 12.10 15.66
C SER A 27 14.90 11.40 14.54
N VAL A 28 13.75 11.94 14.11
CA VAL A 28 12.93 11.36 13.04
C VAL A 28 13.14 12.12 11.74
N PHE A 29 13.76 11.43 10.76
CA PHE A 29 13.95 11.91 9.41
C PHE A 29 12.84 11.35 8.54
N GLN A 30 12.27 12.18 7.65
CA GLN A 30 11.12 11.79 6.85
C GLN A 30 11.33 12.21 5.40
N HIS A 31 11.17 11.26 4.48
CA HIS A 31 11.26 11.57 3.05
C HIS A 31 10.34 10.66 2.24
N ASN A 32 9.63 11.23 1.26
CA ASN A 32 8.81 10.44 0.35
C ASN A 32 9.69 9.82 -0.74
N PHE A 33 9.96 8.52 -0.62
CA PHE A 33 10.74 7.77 -1.61
C PHE A 33 9.92 7.31 -2.83
N ILE A 34 8.63 7.57 -2.81
CA ILE A 34 7.73 7.37 -3.94
C ILE A 34 6.75 8.54 -4.06
N LYS A 35 6.32 8.81 -5.29
CA LYS A 35 5.20 9.70 -5.60
C LYS A 35 4.11 8.90 -6.28
N THR A 36 2.86 9.07 -5.85
CA THR A 36 1.68 8.47 -6.49
C THR A 36 0.79 9.55 -7.04
N GLU A 37 0.36 9.39 -8.29
CA GLU A 37 -0.47 10.36 -9.01
C GLU A 37 -1.57 9.64 -9.77
N SER A 38 -2.80 10.16 -9.76
CA SER A 38 -3.85 9.72 -10.68
C SER A 38 -3.40 9.95 -12.12
N ILE A 39 -3.64 8.97 -12.97
CA ILE A 39 -3.38 9.10 -14.41
C ILE A 39 -4.67 9.11 -15.24
N LEU A 40 -5.82 9.05 -14.57
CA LEU A 40 -7.10 9.16 -15.24
C LEU A 40 -7.31 10.57 -15.79
N THR A 41 -7.46 10.66 -17.10
CA THR A 41 -7.80 11.90 -17.82
C THR A 41 -9.30 12.17 -17.75
N ASP A 42 -9.73 13.31 -18.26
CA ASP A 42 -11.16 13.59 -18.39
C ASP A 42 -11.83 12.71 -19.46
N ALA A 43 -11.07 12.24 -20.45
CA ALA A 43 -11.55 11.23 -21.41
C ALA A 43 -11.86 9.89 -20.72
N ASP A 44 -11.05 9.49 -19.72
CA ASP A 44 -11.27 8.25 -18.95
C ASP A 44 -12.46 8.37 -17.99
N ALA A 45 -12.86 9.58 -17.62
CA ALA A 45 -14.04 9.81 -16.78
C ALA A 45 -15.32 9.23 -17.40
N GLY A 46 -15.46 9.29 -18.71
CA GLY A 46 -16.59 8.66 -19.45
C GLY A 46 -16.64 7.15 -19.22
N LEU A 47 -15.49 6.46 -19.36
CA LEU A 47 -15.40 5.02 -19.11
C LEU A 47 -15.73 4.68 -17.65
N VAL A 48 -15.11 5.37 -16.69
CA VAL A 48 -15.31 5.13 -15.24
C VAL A 48 -16.79 5.32 -14.87
N ASN A 49 -17.45 6.37 -15.38
CA ASN A 49 -18.86 6.63 -15.13
C ASN A 49 -19.79 5.62 -15.83
N SER A 50 -19.45 5.15 -17.02
CA SER A 50 -20.17 4.06 -17.68
C SER A 50 -20.10 2.76 -16.88
N LEU A 51 -18.93 2.40 -16.36
CA LEU A 51 -18.74 1.23 -15.50
C LEU A 51 -19.48 1.39 -14.15
N ALA A 52 -19.56 2.60 -13.62
CA ALA A 52 -20.22 2.87 -12.35
C ALA A 52 -21.75 2.68 -12.38
N GLN A 53 -22.38 2.79 -13.54
CA GLN A 53 -23.81 2.53 -13.72
C GLN A 53 -24.15 1.03 -13.76
N GLN A 54 -23.15 0.20 -14.01
CA GLN A 54 -23.32 -1.25 -14.11
C GLN A 54 -23.09 -1.92 -12.76
N GLY A 55 -23.81 -2.97 -12.44
CA GLY A 55 -23.65 -3.77 -11.22
C GLY A 55 -22.44 -4.73 -11.27
N LEU A 56 -21.28 -4.21 -11.66
CA LEU A 56 -20.07 -5.00 -11.90
C LEU A 56 -19.39 -5.49 -10.62
N HIS A 57 -18.63 -6.57 -10.77
CA HIS A 57 -17.64 -6.97 -9.78
C HIS A 57 -16.35 -6.18 -10.03
N VAL A 58 -15.81 -5.58 -8.97
CA VAL A 58 -14.59 -4.77 -9.07
C VAL A 58 -13.58 -5.14 -7.99
N ILE A 59 -12.30 -4.95 -8.29
CA ILE A 59 -11.20 -5.19 -7.35
C ILE A 59 -10.49 -3.87 -7.06
N PHE A 60 -10.22 -3.62 -5.76
CA PHE A 60 -9.33 -2.57 -5.29
C PHE A 60 -8.29 -3.13 -4.32
N THR A 61 -7.02 -3.06 -4.67
CA THR A 61 -5.91 -3.47 -3.78
C THR A 61 -5.17 -2.30 -3.15
N SER A 62 -5.52 -1.07 -3.52
CA SER A 62 -4.88 0.15 -3.03
C SER A 62 -5.89 1.27 -2.81
N ALA A 63 -5.76 1.99 -1.69
CA ALA A 63 -6.53 3.20 -1.44
C ALA A 63 -6.29 4.28 -2.52
N ASN A 64 -5.09 4.32 -3.12
CA ASN A 64 -4.79 5.27 -4.21
C ASN A 64 -5.66 5.02 -5.44
N ALA A 65 -5.96 3.74 -5.75
CA ALA A 65 -6.89 3.41 -6.83
C ALA A 65 -8.33 3.88 -6.51
N VAL A 66 -8.75 3.73 -5.25
CA VAL A 66 -10.07 4.21 -4.79
C VAL A 66 -10.17 5.73 -4.93
N TYR A 67 -9.15 6.48 -4.49
CA TYR A 67 -9.11 7.94 -4.64
C TYR A 67 -9.14 8.38 -6.11
N ALA A 68 -8.29 7.78 -6.96
CA ALA A 68 -8.21 8.11 -8.38
C ALA A 68 -9.57 7.91 -9.10
N VAL A 69 -10.25 6.80 -8.81
CA VAL A 69 -11.58 6.50 -9.36
C VAL A 69 -12.63 7.44 -8.80
N ALA A 70 -12.63 7.67 -7.48
CA ALA A 70 -13.62 8.54 -6.83
C ALA A 70 -13.58 9.98 -7.35
N GLU A 71 -12.39 10.49 -7.68
CA GLU A 71 -12.20 11.83 -8.26
C GLU A 71 -12.90 12.02 -9.61
N LYS A 72 -13.07 10.94 -10.40
CA LYS A 72 -13.69 10.97 -11.73
C LYS A 72 -15.18 10.59 -11.72
N LEU A 73 -15.69 10.08 -10.61
CA LEU A 73 -17.09 9.67 -10.49
C LEU A 73 -18.02 10.88 -10.35
N GLN A 74 -19.06 10.91 -11.16
CA GLN A 74 -20.15 11.91 -11.10
C GLN A 74 -21.31 11.46 -10.21
N PHE A 75 -21.39 10.17 -9.88
CA PHE A 75 -22.42 9.57 -9.03
C PHE A 75 -21.89 8.31 -8.32
N GLN A 76 -22.63 7.85 -7.32
CA GLN A 76 -22.24 6.68 -6.53
C GLN A 76 -22.36 5.39 -7.33
N PRO A 77 -21.30 4.57 -7.43
CA PRO A 77 -21.31 3.32 -8.15
C PRO A 77 -22.13 2.25 -7.43
N LYS A 78 -22.70 1.30 -8.19
CA LYS A 78 -23.44 0.13 -7.68
C LYS A 78 -22.60 -1.15 -7.74
N TRP A 79 -21.31 -1.05 -7.49
CA TRP A 79 -20.40 -2.17 -7.64
C TRP A 79 -20.48 -3.18 -6.49
N LYS A 80 -20.13 -4.41 -6.81
CA LYS A 80 -19.80 -5.48 -5.86
C LYS A 80 -18.29 -5.55 -5.76
N VAL A 81 -17.74 -5.31 -4.57
CA VAL A 81 -16.33 -4.99 -4.40
C VAL A 81 -15.58 -6.11 -3.68
N PHE A 82 -14.43 -6.47 -4.22
CA PHE A 82 -13.38 -7.23 -3.56
C PHE A 82 -12.22 -6.29 -3.24
N CYS A 83 -11.70 -6.31 -2.01
CA CYS A 83 -10.65 -5.36 -1.65
C CYS A 83 -9.64 -5.89 -0.62
N ILE A 84 -8.48 -5.25 -0.56
CA ILE A 84 -7.54 -5.44 0.54
C ILE A 84 -8.08 -4.74 1.80
N ASN A 85 -7.85 -5.36 2.95
CA ASN A 85 -8.21 -4.84 4.27
C ASN A 85 -7.49 -3.52 4.62
N GLY A 86 -7.79 -2.96 5.76
CA GLY A 86 -7.13 -1.77 6.30
C GLY A 86 -7.54 -0.51 5.55
N LYS A 87 -6.54 0.29 5.12
CA LYS A 87 -6.77 1.61 4.52
C LYS A 87 -7.62 1.56 3.25
N THR A 88 -7.45 0.54 2.40
CA THR A 88 -8.22 0.41 1.15
C THR A 88 -9.70 0.23 1.44
N ARG A 89 -10.05 -0.74 2.29
CA ARG A 89 -11.43 -0.98 2.70
C ARG A 89 -12.07 0.24 3.35
N LYS A 90 -11.40 0.87 4.32
CA LYS A 90 -11.89 2.09 4.98
C LYS A 90 -12.13 3.23 3.99
N THR A 91 -11.27 3.35 2.96
CA THR A 91 -11.44 4.38 1.92
C THR A 91 -12.65 4.10 1.04
N ILE A 92 -12.89 2.83 0.67
CA ILE A 92 -14.08 2.41 -0.08
C ILE A 92 -15.35 2.75 0.73
N GLU A 93 -15.42 2.31 1.99
CA GLU A 93 -16.56 2.56 2.89
C GLU A 93 -16.85 4.06 3.07
N LYS A 94 -15.79 4.88 3.08
CA LYS A 94 -15.92 6.35 3.19
C LYS A 94 -16.42 7.01 1.91
N LEU A 95 -15.93 6.59 0.73
CA LEU A 95 -16.15 7.30 -0.52
C LEU A 95 -17.27 6.71 -1.38
N PHE A 96 -17.56 5.41 -1.26
CA PHE A 96 -18.53 4.70 -2.07
C PHE A 96 -19.68 4.18 -1.20
N THR A 97 -20.75 4.98 -1.10
CA THR A 97 -21.86 4.70 -0.17
C THR A 97 -22.88 3.69 -0.69
N LYS A 98 -22.83 3.30 -1.99
CA LYS A 98 -23.78 2.39 -2.62
C LYS A 98 -23.16 1.08 -3.12
N VAL A 99 -21.91 0.82 -2.76
CA VAL A 99 -21.25 -0.44 -3.11
C VAL A 99 -21.54 -1.52 -2.07
N GLN A 100 -21.47 -2.77 -2.50
CA GLN A 100 -21.50 -3.94 -1.63
C GLN A 100 -20.10 -4.55 -1.57
N ILE A 101 -19.45 -4.56 -0.41
CA ILE A 101 -18.20 -5.30 -0.23
C ILE A 101 -18.56 -6.78 -0.09
N LEU A 102 -18.19 -7.59 -1.08
CA LEU A 102 -18.42 -9.04 -1.07
C LEU A 102 -17.40 -9.74 -0.18
N ASP A 103 -16.12 -9.42 -0.41
CA ASP A 103 -15.03 -10.00 0.37
C ASP A 103 -13.88 -9.03 0.53
N SER A 104 -13.10 -9.24 1.59
CA SER A 104 -11.85 -8.54 1.81
C SER A 104 -10.80 -9.45 2.46
N SER A 105 -9.52 -9.16 2.23
CA SER A 105 -8.42 -9.98 2.74
C SER A 105 -7.18 -9.13 3.05
N PRO A 106 -6.30 -9.57 3.94
CA PRO A 106 -5.09 -8.83 4.26
C PRO A 106 -4.04 -8.85 3.15
N THR A 107 -4.05 -9.88 2.28
CA THR A 107 -3.06 -10.03 1.19
C THR A 107 -3.74 -10.29 -0.15
N GLY A 108 -2.98 -10.08 -1.26
CA GLY A 108 -3.46 -10.34 -2.62
C GLY A 108 -3.73 -11.81 -2.87
N GLU A 109 -2.90 -12.70 -2.31
CA GLU A 109 -3.04 -14.17 -2.42
C GLU A 109 -4.38 -14.63 -1.85
N LEU A 110 -4.65 -14.28 -0.59
CA LEU A 110 -5.91 -14.62 0.07
C LEU A 110 -7.12 -13.96 -0.58
N LEU A 111 -6.96 -12.76 -1.16
CA LEU A 111 -8.04 -12.11 -1.90
C LEU A 111 -8.34 -12.87 -3.19
N ALA A 112 -7.31 -13.30 -3.91
CA ALA A 112 -7.48 -14.11 -5.13
C ALA A 112 -8.20 -15.43 -4.83
N GLU A 113 -7.82 -16.15 -3.77
CA GLU A 113 -8.49 -17.38 -3.32
C GLU A 113 -9.98 -17.14 -3.05
N LYS A 114 -10.31 -16.08 -2.35
CA LYS A 114 -11.71 -15.72 -2.07
C LYS A 114 -12.50 -15.41 -3.34
N ILE A 115 -11.93 -14.63 -4.26
CA ILE A 115 -12.58 -14.32 -5.55
C ILE A 115 -12.84 -15.61 -6.33
N LEU A 116 -11.88 -16.54 -6.37
CA LEU A 116 -12.01 -17.82 -7.05
C LEU A 116 -13.14 -18.71 -6.47
N ALA A 117 -13.46 -18.54 -5.19
CA ALA A 117 -14.56 -19.26 -4.53
C ALA A 117 -15.96 -18.77 -4.96
N HIS A 118 -16.08 -17.56 -5.54
CA HIS A 118 -17.33 -17.02 -6.07
C HIS A 118 -17.63 -17.61 -7.46
N SER A 119 -18.37 -18.71 -7.53
CA SER A 119 -18.65 -19.46 -8.77
C SER A 119 -19.50 -18.70 -9.79
N ASP A 120 -20.25 -17.68 -9.35
CA ASP A 120 -21.10 -16.81 -10.15
C ASP A 120 -20.35 -15.62 -10.77
N VAL A 121 -19.11 -15.36 -10.34
CA VAL A 121 -18.28 -14.26 -10.85
C VAL A 121 -17.39 -14.78 -11.98
N ARG A 122 -17.51 -14.17 -13.17
CA ARG A 122 -16.68 -14.50 -14.34
C ARG A 122 -16.09 -13.26 -15.02
N HIS A 123 -16.75 -12.14 -14.89
CA HIS A 123 -16.26 -10.85 -15.41
C HIS A 123 -15.98 -9.90 -14.24
N ILE A 124 -14.79 -9.34 -14.24
CA ILE A 124 -14.34 -8.50 -13.13
C ILE A 124 -13.46 -7.35 -13.64
N VAL A 125 -13.66 -6.16 -13.10
CA VAL A 125 -12.83 -4.99 -13.38
C VAL A 125 -11.84 -4.79 -12.25
N PHE A 126 -10.56 -4.68 -12.59
CA PHE A 126 -9.49 -4.41 -11.62
C PHE A 126 -8.96 -2.99 -11.80
N PHE A 127 -9.30 -2.09 -10.88
CA PHE A 127 -8.70 -0.77 -10.81
C PHE A 127 -7.35 -0.85 -10.10
N SER A 128 -6.26 -0.78 -10.87
CA SER A 128 -4.91 -1.07 -10.40
C SER A 128 -3.99 0.16 -10.43
N GLY A 129 -2.82 0.01 -9.84
CA GLY A 129 -1.70 0.95 -10.00
C GLY A 129 -0.64 0.41 -10.96
N SER A 130 0.16 1.30 -11.55
CA SER A 130 1.21 0.95 -12.51
C SER A 130 2.28 -0.04 -12.00
N ARG A 131 2.37 -0.25 -10.69
CA ARG A 131 3.34 -1.16 -10.03
C ARG A 131 2.65 -2.23 -9.18
N ARG A 132 1.44 -2.64 -9.59
CA ARG A 132 0.74 -3.74 -8.91
C ARG A 132 1.49 -5.07 -9.07
N LEU A 133 1.32 -5.97 -8.11
CA LEU A 133 1.81 -7.35 -8.20
C LEU A 133 0.92 -8.17 -9.15
N ASP A 134 1.51 -9.20 -9.76
CA ASP A 134 0.78 -10.09 -10.70
C ASP A 134 -0.06 -11.17 -10.01
N THR A 135 -0.04 -11.24 -8.70
CA THR A 135 -0.70 -12.27 -7.89
C THR A 135 -2.18 -12.44 -8.23
N ILE A 136 -2.96 -11.36 -8.22
CA ILE A 136 -4.41 -11.44 -8.50
C ILE A 136 -4.67 -11.64 -10.00
N PRO A 137 -4.11 -10.83 -10.92
CA PRO A 137 -4.33 -11.04 -12.35
C PRO A 137 -3.90 -12.44 -12.81
N GLY A 138 -2.72 -12.89 -12.39
CA GLY A 138 -2.22 -14.22 -12.76
C GLY A 138 -3.15 -15.34 -12.31
N ALA A 139 -3.63 -15.31 -11.06
CA ALA A 139 -4.54 -16.33 -10.53
C ALA A 139 -5.89 -16.32 -11.25
N LEU A 140 -6.49 -15.15 -11.49
CA LEU A 140 -7.80 -15.03 -12.12
C LEU A 140 -7.77 -15.41 -13.61
N LEU A 141 -6.76 -14.96 -14.34
CA LEU A 141 -6.60 -15.30 -15.76
C LEU A 141 -6.35 -16.80 -15.94
N HIS A 142 -5.51 -17.42 -15.09
CA HIS A 142 -5.29 -18.86 -15.10
C HIS A 142 -6.58 -19.66 -14.85
N ALA A 143 -7.48 -19.14 -14.01
CA ALA A 143 -8.78 -19.75 -13.71
C ALA A 143 -9.87 -19.40 -14.75
N GLY A 144 -9.55 -18.70 -15.84
CA GLY A 144 -10.47 -18.41 -16.94
C GLY A 144 -11.44 -17.25 -16.68
N PHE A 145 -11.11 -16.35 -15.75
CA PHE A 145 -11.89 -15.13 -15.56
C PHE A 145 -11.67 -14.14 -16.71
N ASN A 146 -12.73 -13.43 -17.10
CA ASN A 146 -12.61 -12.27 -17.97
C ASN A 146 -12.24 -11.06 -17.11
N LEU A 147 -10.93 -10.76 -17.02
CA LEU A 147 -10.39 -9.66 -16.24
C LEU A 147 -10.14 -8.45 -17.12
N GLN A 148 -10.86 -7.35 -16.85
CA GLN A 148 -10.59 -6.04 -17.42
C GLN A 148 -9.74 -5.23 -16.44
N GLU A 149 -8.46 -5.06 -16.73
CA GLU A 149 -7.59 -4.21 -15.91
C GLU A 149 -7.59 -2.76 -16.40
N ILE A 150 -7.75 -1.82 -15.46
CA ILE A 150 -7.67 -0.38 -15.71
C ILE A 150 -6.65 0.21 -14.74
N VAL A 151 -5.53 0.67 -15.28
CA VAL A 151 -4.49 1.35 -14.49
C VAL A 151 -4.93 2.79 -14.23
N VAL A 152 -5.20 3.12 -12.97
CA VAL A 152 -5.80 4.39 -12.59
C VAL A 152 -4.86 5.35 -11.89
N TYR A 153 -3.70 4.87 -11.42
CA TYR A 153 -2.65 5.72 -10.85
C TYR A 153 -1.25 5.18 -11.16
N LYS A 154 -0.29 6.09 -11.20
CA LYS A 154 1.13 5.78 -11.39
C LYS A 154 1.90 5.96 -10.08
N THR A 155 2.80 5.04 -9.78
CA THR A 155 3.81 5.18 -8.73
C THR A 155 5.16 5.41 -9.39
N SER A 156 5.78 6.55 -9.10
CA SER A 156 7.12 6.91 -9.53
C SER A 156 8.07 6.81 -8.33
N LEU A 157 9.26 6.28 -8.56
CA LEU A 157 10.33 6.29 -7.57
C LEU A 157 10.91 7.70 -7.49
N THR A 158 11.17 8.17 -6.26
CA THR A 158 11.79 9.47 -5.97
C THR A 158 12.98 9.24 -5.04
N PRO A 159 14.05 8.57 -5.56
CA PRO A 159 15.20 8.23 -4.73
C PRO A 159 15.92 9.50 -4.28
N VAL A 160 16.34 9.51 -3.02
CA VAL A 160 17.19 10.54 -2.44
C VAL A 160 18.37 9.86 -1.77
N GLN A 161 19.57 10.31 -2.11
CA GLN A 161 20.78 9.88 -1.44
C GLN A 161 20.87 10.58 -0.09
N LEU A 162 21.13 9.80 0.96
CA LEU A 162 21.24 10.28 2.34
C LEU A 162 22.63 9.91 2.86
N ASP A 163 23.34 10.90 3.39
CA ASP A 163 24.69 10.73 3.94
C ASP A 163 24.67 10.34 5.43
N GLU A 164 23.48 10.06 5.96
CA GLU A 164 23.24 9.72 7.36
C GLU A 164 23.16 8.21 7.58
N ASN A 165 23.74 7.75 8.71
CA ASN A 165 23.50 6.40 9.19
C ASN A 165 22.30 6.39 10.12
N PHE A 166 21.31 5.55 9.82
CA PHE A 166 20.09 5.40 10.61
C PHE A 166 20.18 4.16 11.51
N SER A 167 19.70 4.31 12.74
CA SER A 167 19.51 3.19 13.67
C SER A 167 18.36 2.29 13.20
N GLY A 168 17.31 2.90 12.60
CA GLY A 168 16.17 2.18 12.05
C GLY A 168 15.52 2.89 10.86
N ILE A 169 14.87 2.09 9.98
CA ILE A 169 14.17 2.62 8.79
C ILE A 169 12.78 2.00 8.69
N LEU A 170 11.75 2.85 8.54
CA LEU A 170 10.36 2.48 8.38
C LEU A 170 10.01 2.41 6.89
N PHE A 171 9.60 1.23 6.40
CA PHE A 171 9.23 1.01 5.01
C PHE A 171 7.72 0.73 4.86
N PHE A 172 7.06 1.51 4.01
CA PHE A 172 5.60 1.49 3.80
C PHE A 172 5.16 0.80 2.51
N SER A 173 6.10 0.39 1.65
CA SER A 173 5.79 -0.33 0.40
C SER A 173 7.03 -0.96 -0.23
N PRO A 174 6.86 -2.00 -1.08
CA PRO A 174 7.95 -2.54 -1.89
C PRO A 174 8.62 -1.50 -2.79
N SER A 175 7.85 -0.57 -3.37
CA SER A 175 8.37 0.51 -4.20
C SER A 175 9.23 1.50 -3.40
N GLY A 176 8.89 1.75 -2.13
CA GLY A 176 9.72 2.54 -1.21
C GLY A 176 11.05 1.86 -0.91
N VAL A 177 11.05 0.54 -0.73
CA VAL A 177 12.28 -0.27 -0.60
C VAL A 177 13.15 -0.14 -1.83
N GLU A 178 12.60 -0.37 -3.03
CA GLU A 178 13.32 -0.25 -4.30
C GLU A 178 13.90 1.15 -4.47
N SER A 179 13.11 2.20 -4.22
CA SER A 179 13.56 3.58 -4.35
C SER A 179 14.69 3.92 -3.38
N TYR A 180 14.58 3.53 -2.11
CA TYR A 180 15.63 3.76 -1.13
C TYR A 180 16.93 3.06 -1.52
N PHE A 181 16.90 1.76 -1.80
CA PHE A 181 18.09 0.96 -2.07
C PHE A 181 18.69 1.19 -3.47
N SER A 182 18.02 1.91 -4.37
CA SER A 182 18.60 2.29 -5.66
C SER A 182 19.81 3.21 -5.51
N VAL A 183 19.85 4.04 -4.45
CA VAL A 183 20.92 5.04 -4.22
C VAL A 183 21.54 4.97 -2.82
N ASN A 184 20.94 4.24 -1.87
CA ASN A 184 21.41 4.16 -0.50
C ASN A 184 21.88 2.74 -0.13
N ARG A 185 22.66 2.65 0.94
CA ARG A 185 23.07 1.41 1.60
C ARG A 185 22.77 1.54 3.10
N ILE A 186 22.74 0.42 3.79
CA ILE A 186 22.53 0.38 5.25
C ILE A 186 23.71 -0.29 5.93
N SER A 187 23.91 0.00 7.21
CA SER A 187 24.81 -0.78 8.05
C SER A 187 24.15 -2.10 8.46
N LYS A 188 24.95 -3.07 8.92
CA LYS A 188 24.42 -4.36 9.40
C LYS A 188 23.57 -4.22 10.67
N GLU A 189 23.80 -3.17 11.43
CA GLU A 189 23.13 -2.86 12.70
C GLU A 189 21.78 -2.14 12.47
N THR A 190 21.54 -1.63 11.28
CA THR A 190 20.28 -0.90 10.98
C THR A 190 19.10 -1.85 11.08
N ALA A 191 18.15 -1.54 11.96
CA ALA A 191 16.88 -2.26 12.05
C ALA A 191 15.89 -1.81 10.96
N LEU A 192 15.25 -2.76 10.28
CA LEU A 192 14.27 -2.47 9.25
C LEU A 192 12.87 -2.80 9.75
N PHE A 193 11.93 -1.89 9.55
CA PHE A 193 10.54 -2.05 9.95
C PHE A 193 9.65 -2.05 8.71
N SER A 194 8.86 -3.11 8.56
CA SER A 194 8.03 -3.37 7.40
C SER A 194 6.56 -3.24 7.71
N ILE A 195 5.82 -2.51 6.88
CA ILE A 195 4.36 -2.34 7.00
C ILE A 195 3.59 -3.66 6.76
N GLY A 196 4.22 -4.68 6.17
CA GLY A 196 3.56 -5.95 5.91
C GLY A 196 4.32 -6.86 4.93
N PRO A 197 3.77 -8.06 4.63
CA PRO A 197 4.46 -9.17 3.98
C PRO A 197 5.14 -8.85 2.64
N SER A 198 4.47 -8.10 1.75
CA SER A 198 5.04 -7.73 0.45
C SER A 198 6.27 -6.84 0.59
N THR A 199 6.27 -5.93 1.58
CA THR A 199 7.41 -5.05 1.88
C THR A 199 8.53 -5.84 2.54
N THR A 200 8.21 -6.75 3.47
CA THR A 200 9.18 -7.68 4.07
C THR A 200 9.87 -8.53 3.01
N LYS A 201 9.12 -9.07 2.06
CA LYS A 201 9.69 -9.85 0.94
C LYS A 201 10.72 -9.04 0.15
N ALA A 202 10.43 -7.76 -0.11
CA ALA A 202 11.37 -6.87 -0.80
C ALA A 202 12.62 -6.58 0.06
N LEU A 203 12.47 -6.38 1.36
CA LEU A 203 13.57 -6.09 2.30
C LEU A 203 14.52 -7.26 2.50
N LYS A 204 14.06 -8.52 2.40
CA LYS A 204 14.89 -9.73 2.56
C LYS A 204 16.08 -9.79 1.61
N ASN A 205 16.03 -9.06 0.49
CA ASN A 205 17.17 -8.95 -0.44
C ASN A 205 18.32 -8.10 0.12
N TYR A 206 18.09 -7.34 1.20
CA TYR A 206 19.04 -6.35 1.72
C TYR A 206 19.46 -6.61 3.17
N SER A 207 18.61 -7.21 3.99
CA SER A 207 18.90 -7.51 5.40
C SER A 207 18.01 -8.63 5.93
N GLY A 208 18.48 -9.29 7.00
CA GLY A 208 17.70 -10.22 7.82
C GLY A 208 17.10 -9.59 9.09
N ASN A 209 17.55 -8.37 9.46
CA ASN A 209 17.07 -7.66 10.66
C ASN A 209 15.78 -6.88 10.33
N ILE A 210 14.66 -7.60 10.21
CA ILE A 210 13.38 -7.04 9.79
C ILE A 210 12.30 -7.36 10.82
N SER A 211 11.59 -6.33 11.29
CA SER A 211 10.35 -6.45 12.07
C SER A 211 9.16 -6.08 11.21
N GLU A 212 8.14 -6.95 11.17
CA GLU A 212 6.94 -6.80 10.33
C GLU A 212 5.71 -6.49 11.19
N CYS A 213 4.84 -5.59 10.71
CA CYS A 213 3.53 -5.36 11.30
C CYS A 213 2.62 -6.58 11.18
N SER A 214 1.89 -6.90 12.25
CA SER A 214 0.79 -7.87 12.23
C SER A 214 -0.43 -7.32 11.47
N PHE A 215 -0.66 -6.01 11.59
CA PHE A 215 -1.72 -5.28 10.86
C PHE A 215 -1.10 -4.06 10.14
N PRO A 216 -1.27 -3.93 8.80
CA PRO A 216 -0.67 -2.84 8.05
C PRO A 216 -1.25 -1.47 8.44
N SER A 217 -0.65 -0.81 9.42
CA SER A 217 -0.97 0.58 9.80
C SER A 217 0.30 1.37 10.14
N GLU A 218 0.23 2.68 9.99
CA GLU A 218 1.34 3.58 10.33
C GLU A 218 1.62 3.54 11.83
N GLU A 219 0.55 3.55 12.62
CA GLU A 219 0.62 3.55 14.08
C GLU A 219 1.29 2.28 14.59
N GLU A 220 0.97 1.12 14.03
CA GLU A 220 1.59 -0.15 14.43
C GLU A 220 3.05 -0.20 14.02
N LEU A 221 3.39 0.25 12.79
CA LEU A 221 4.78 0.29 12.35
C LEU A 221 5.64 1.18 13.24
N VAL A 222 5.14 2.34 13.62
CA VAL A 222 5.79 3.25 14.58
C VAL A 222 5.85 2.63 15.97
N GLY A 223 4.79 1.94 16.41
CA GLY A 223 4.74 1.23 17.68
C GLY A 223 5.78 0.11 17.81
N ILE A 224 6.00 -0.67 16.74
CA ILE A 224 7.03 -1.71 16.69
C ILE A 224 8.43 -1.08 16.77
N ALA A 225 8.69 -0.01 16.03
CA ALA A 225 9.96 0.70 16.10
C ALA A 225 10.18 1.32 17.49
N TYR A 226 9.14 1.88 18.09
CA TYR A 226 9.18 2.38 19.45
C TYR A 226 9.56 1.28 20.45
N GLY A 227 8.88 0.13 20.43
CA GLY A 227 9.17 -0.99 21.33
C GLY A 227 10.57 -1.57 21.13
N TYR A 228 11.10 -1.53 19.90
CA TYR A 228 12.46 -1.98 19.60
C TYR A 228 13.54 -1.07 20.20
N PHE A 229 13.39 0.24 20.09
CA PHE A 229 14.42 1.20 20.52
C PHE A 229 14.25 1.68 21.96
N PHE A 230 13.04 1.61 22.50
CA PHE A 230 12.71 2.08 23.85
C PHE A 230 11.96 0.99 24.64
N PRO A 231 12.62 -0.18 24.84
CA PRO A 231 12.03 -1.22 25.70
C PRO A 231 11.85 -0.64 27.10
N GLY A 232 10.65 -0.84 27.71
CA GLY A 232 10.30 -0.35 29.03
C GLY A 232 11.09 -1.04 30.16
#